data_ca5ba900c3098744f79b939da0ec151e
#
_entry.id   ca5ba900c3098744f79b939da0ec151e
#
_cell.length_a   1.000
_cell.length_b   1.000
_cell.length_c   1.000
_cell.angle_alpha   90.00
_cell.angle_beta   90.00
_cell.angle_gamma   90.00
#
_symmetry.space_group_name_H-M   'P 1'
#
loop_
_entity.id
_entity.type
_entity.pdbx_description
1 polymer ?
#
loop_
_entity_poly.entity_id
_entity_poly.type
_entity_poly.pdbx_seq_one_letter_code
_entity_poly.pdbx_strand_id
1 'polypeptide(L)'
;MHKFLSIIFVMFFIISCGENEISNKSPSFGYHIDRIVRVNEGSSSIGTFQAIDEDGDEIIYTISNIDMDITQEGLVTFNIVPDFEIQEIHSATITASNDGGSDEINLTVYINDSDCEFDTAATFDVCRFN
;
A
#
# COMPACT_ATOMS: atom_id res chain seq x y z
N MET A 1 -73.37 -28.07 33.09
CA MET A 1 -71.91 -28.46 33.01
C MET A 1 -71.32 -27.83 31.77
N HIS A 2 -70.80 -26.61 31.86
CA HIS A 2 -70.05 -25.97 30.73
C HIS A 2 -68.58 -25.95 31.06
N LYS A 3 -67.79 -26.69 30.27
CA LYS A 3 -66.32 -26.71 30.37
C LYS A 3 -65.81 -25.51 29.55
N PHE A 4 -65.28 -24.51 30.25
CA PHE A 4 -64.50 -23.43 29.62
C PHE A 4 -63.12 -23.94 29.21
N LEU A 5 -62.87 -24.01 27.91
CA LEU A 5 -61.56 -24.32 27.35
C LEU A 5 -60.75 -22.99 27.25
N SER A 6 -59.83 -22.79 28.20
CA SER A 6 -58.96 -21.64 28.18
C SER A 6 -57.84 -21.88 27.12
N ILE A 7 -57.91 -21.15 26.01
CA ILE A 7 -56.86 -21.15 25.00
C ILE A 7 -55.82 -20.15 25.44
N ILE A 8 -54.69 -20.66 25.95
CA ILE A 8 -53.52 -19.85 26.24
C ILE A 8 -52.81 -19.56 24.89
N PHE A 9 -52.95 -18.32 24.41
CA PHE A 9 -52.21 -17.83 23.23
C PHE A 9 -50.78 -17.45 23.68
N VAL A 10 -49.83 -18.36 23.47
CA VAL A 10 -48.42 -18.06 23.70
C VAL A 10 -47.93 -17.24 22.53
N MET A 11 -47.82 -15.92 22.75
CA MET A 11 -47.25 -14.98 21.79
C MET A 11 -45.73 -15.13 21.81
N PHE A 12 -45.19 -15.85 20.81
CA PHE A 12 -43.76 -15.98 20.60
C PHE A 12 -43.24 -14.63 20.06
N PHE A 13 -42.66 -13.82 20.94
CA PHE A 13 -41.86 -12.66 20.53
C PHE A 13 -40.55 -13.19 19.95
N ILE A 14 -40.42 -13.29 18.64
CA ILE A 14 -39.16 -13.39 17.95
C ILE A 14 -38.48 -12.03 18.05
N ILE A 15 -37.54 -11.91 19.01
CA ILE A 15 -36.59 -10.83 19.02
C ILE A 15 -35.65 -11.13 17.85
N SER A 16 -35.92 -10.53 16.69
CA SER A 16 -34.93 -10.44 15.63
C SER A 16 -33.82 -9.51 16.13
N CYS A 17 -32.79 -10.10 16.70
CA CYS A 17 -31.53 -9.43 16.93
C CYS A 17 -30.99 -9.14 15.51
N GLY A 18 -31.09 -7.90 15.05
CA GLY A 18 -30.39 -7.46 13.86
C GLY A 18 -28.91 -7.58 14.17
N GLU A 19 -28.28 -8.60 13.62
CA GLU A 19 -26.82 -8.67 13.55
C GLU A 19 -26.39 -7.49 12.68
N ASN A 20 -25.93 -6.40 13.32
CA ASN A 20 -25.06 -5.46 12.66
C ASN A 20 -23.77 -6.24 12.39
N GLU A 21 -23.69 -6.87 11.23
CA GLU A 21 -22.41 -7.31 10.73
C GLU A 21 -21.56 -6.05 10.59
N ILE A 22 -20.61 -5.87 11.51
CA ILE A 22 -19.52 -4.91 11.35
C ILE A 22 -18.71 -5.52 10.22
N SER A 23 -18.98 -5.11 8.99
CA SER A 23 -18.19 -5.51 7.82
C SER A 23 -16.83 -4.86 7.98
N ASN A 24 -15.82 -5.66 8.28
CA ASN A 24 -14.42 -5.20 8.27
C ASN A 24 -14.05 -4.79 6.84
N LYS A 25 -13.50 -3.59 6.68
CA LYS A 25 -13.13 -3.02 5.38
C LYS A 25 -11.68 -3.32 5.07
N SER A 26 -11.36 -3.40 3.79
CA SER A 26 -9.98 -3.46 3.35
C SER A 26 -9.32 -2.09 3.45
N PRO A 27 -8.00 -2.04 3.72
CA PRO A 27 -7.23 -0.80 3.61
C PRO A 27 -7.27 -0.25 2.17
N SER A 28 -7.05 1.05 2.02
CA SER A 28 -7.06 1.70 0.71
C SER A 28 -5.95 2.73 0.57
N PHE A 29 -5.24 2.70 -0.55
CA PHE A 29 -4.31 3.76 -0.96
C PHE A 29 -5.02 4.99 -1.56
N GLY A 30 -6.36 4.96 -1.63
CA GLY A 30 -7.17 6.00 -2.22
C GLY A 30 -7.20 5.91 -3.75
N TYR A 31 -6.64 6.89 -4.45
CA TYR A 31 -6.61 6.84 -5.92
C TYR A 31 -5.64 5.76 -6.41
N HIS A 32 -6.14 4.82 -7.21
CA HIS A 32 -5.35 3.80 -7.93
C HIS A 32 -4.54 4.44 -9.06
N ILE A 33 -3.56 5.24 -8.70
CA ILE A 33 -2.63 5.86 -9.65
C ILE A 33 -1.26 5.24 -9.41
N ASP A 34 -0.62 4.81 -10.49
CA ASP A 34 0.77 4.36 -10.44
C ASP A 34 1.65 5.44 -9.80
N ARG A 35 2.49 5.03 -8.85
CA ARG A 35 3.42 5.93 -8.17
C ARG A 35 4.72 5.97 -8.94
N ILE A 36 5.10 7.16 -9.38
CA ILE A 36 6.37 7.40 -10.06
C ILE A 36 7.23 8.26 -9.17
N VAL A 37 8.42 7.76 -8.84
CA VAL A 37 9.40 8.43 -7.96
C VAL A 37 10.73 8.54 -8.70
N ARG A 38 11.47 9.61 -8.43
CA ARG A 38 12.84 9.78 -8.89
C ARG A 38 13.76 9.83 -7.69
N VAL A 39 14.81 9.02 -7.70
CA VAL A 39 15.79 8.87 -6.63
C VAL A 39 17.17 9.06 -7.24
N ASN A 40 18.03 9.81 -6.59
CA ASN A 40 19.43 9.88 -7.03
C ASN A 40 20.13 8.57 -6.68
N GLU A 41 20.98 8.09 -7.57
CA GLU A 41 21.86 6.98 -7.24
C GLU A 41 22.62 7.26 -5.93
N GLY A 42 23.08 6.22 -5.26
CA GLY A 42 23.69 6.35 -3.94
C GLY A 42 22.72 6.63 -2.79
N SER A 43 21.43 6.88 -3.06
CA SER A 43 20.38 7.05 -2.04
C SER A 43 19.53 5.80 -1.88
N SER A 44 19.34 5.33 -0.65
CA SER A 44 18.47 4.19 -0.36
C SER A 44 17.00 4.56 -0.15
N SER A 45 16.67 5.81 0.19
CA SER A 45 15.30 6.21 0.51
C SER A 45 14.48 6.47 -0.75
N ILE A 46 13.31 5.82 -0.87
CA ILE A 46 12.38 5.99 -1.99
C ILE A 46 11.22 6.91 -1.60
N GLY A 47 10.55 6.62 -0.48
CA GLY A 47 9.42 7.42 -0.01
C GLY A 47 8.48 6.63 0.89
N THR A 48 7.40 7.30 1.35
CA THR A 48 6.39 6.68 2.21
C THR A 48 5.07 6.57 1.45
N PHE A 49 4.49 5.36 1.47
CA PHE A 49 3.25 4.99 0.79
C PHE A 49 2.28 4.40 1.82
N GLN A 50 1.39 5.24 2.34
CA GLN A 50 0.44 4.85 3.37
C GLN A 50 -0.93 4.57 2.77
N ALA A 51 -1.53 3.46 3.17
CA ALA A 51 -2.95 3.19 3.01
C ALA A 51 -3.71 3.64 4.27
N ILE A 52 -5.00 3.83 4.13
CA ILE A 52 -5.90 4.18 5.22
C ILE A 52 -6.92 3.05 5.36
N ASP A 53 -7.16 2.62 6.59
CA ASP A 53 -8.24 1.75 6.94
C ASP A 53 -9.35 2.56 7.62
N GLU A 54 -10.61 2.44 7.14
CA GLU A 54 -11.72 3.23 7.66
C GLU A 54 -12.19 2.76 9.05
N ASP A 55 -11.94 1.48 9.37
CA ASP A 55 -12.29 0.88 10.66
C ASP A 55 -11.17 1.06 11.68
N GLY A 56 -9.97 1.48 11.22
CA GLY A 56 -8.79 1.73 12.03
C GLY A 56 -8.00 0.47 12.38
N ASP A 57 -8.17 -0.59 11.58
CA ASP A 57 -7.45 -1.84 11.77
C ASP A 57 -5.97 -1.73 11.39
N GLU A 58 -5.16 -2.61 11.96
CA GLU A 58 -3.73 -2.69 11.65
C GLU A 58 -3.53 -3.11 10.18
N ILE A 59 -2.72 -2.35 9.45
CA ILE A 59 -2.39 -2.60 8.04
C ILE A 59 -1.04 -3.30 7.97
N ILE A 60 -0.98 -4.41 7.24
CA ILE A 60 0.25 -5.14 6.92
C ILE A 60 0.67 -4.76 5.50
N TYR A 61 1.92 -4.27 5.37
CA TYR A 61 2.50 -3.92 4.07
C TYR A 61 3.44 -5.00 3.56
N THR A 62 3.39 -5.24 2.26
CA THR A 62 4.35 -6.07 1.54
C THR A 62 4.77 -5.41 0.23
N ILE A 63 5.95 -5.75 -0.29
CA ILE A 63 6.48 -5.24 -1.55
C ILE A 63 7.00 -6.40 -2.41
N SER A 64 6.74 -6.35 -3.71
CA SER A 64 7.04 -7.47 -4.62
C SER A 64 8.50 -7.53 -5.10
N ASN A 65 9.25 -6.42 -4.99
CA ASN A 65 10.62 -6.35 -5.46
C ASN A 65 11.60 -6.75 -4.34
N ILE A 66 12.45 -7.73 -4.60
CA ILE A 66 13.44 -8.26 -3.62
C ILE A 66 14.54 -7.24 -3.26
N ASP A 67 14.79 -6.26 -4.13
CA ASP A 67 15.79 -5.21 -3.91
C ASP A 67 15.27 -4.07 -3.05
N MET A 68 14.00 -4.14 -2.62
CA MET A 68 13.33 -3.13 -1.82
C MET A 68 12.72 -3.73 -0.56
N ASP A 69 12.69 -2.93 0.51
CA ASP A 69 11.96 -3.22 1.74
C ASP A 69 10.88 -2.17 2.00
N ILE A 70 9.86 -2.58 2.75
CA ILE A 70 8.80 -1.70 3.24
C ILE A 70 8.58 -1.89 4.73
N THR A 71 8.50 -0.78 5.48
CA THR A 71 8.21 -0.83 6.92
C THR A 71 6.72 -0.88 7.21
N GLN A 72 6.37 -1.11 8.49
CA GLN A 72 4.99 -1.07 8.97
C GLN A 72 4.33 0.31 8.81
N GLU A 73 5.11 1.38 8.70
CA GLU A 73 4.65 2.75 8.45
C GLU A 73 4.56 3.07 6.95
N GLY A 74 4.83 2.09 6.07
CA GLY A 74 4.79 2.27 4.62
C GLY A 74 6.02 2.96 4.03
N LEU A 75 7.15 3.08 4.78
CA LEU A 75 8.40 3.60 4.25
C LEU A 75 9.08 2.54 3.37
N VAL A 76 9.35 2.90 2.12
CA VAL A 76 10.04 2.06 1.15
C VAL A 76 11.48 2.52 0.98
N THR A 77 12.37 1.54 1.02
CA THR A 77 13.83 1.76 0.84
C THR A 77 14.44 0.69 -0.05
N PHE A 78 15.54 1.01 -0.72
CA PHE A 78 16.40 0.01 -1.36
C PHE A 78 17.25 -0.73 -0.33
N ASN A 79 17.36 -2.05 -0.47
CA ASN A 79 18.25 -2.91 0.33
C ASN A 79 19.72 -2.71 -0.03
N ILE A 80 19.97 -2.42 -1.30
CA ILE A 80 21.28 -2.06 -1.85
C ILE A 80 21.08 -0.74 -2.57
N VAL A 81 21.96 0.24 -2.27
CA VAL A 81 21.89 1.55 -2.94
C VAL A 81 21.93 1.38 -4.46
N PRO A 82 20.99 2.03 -5.17
CA PRO A 82 20.90 1.90 -6.61
C PRO A 82 22.10 2.61 -7.29
N ASP A 83 22.48 2.07 -8.43
CA ASP A 83 23.53 2.54 -9.33
C ASP A 83 22.89 2.71 -10.71
N PHE A 84 22.96 3.93 -11.25
CA PHE A 84 22.33 4.29 -12.52
C PHE A 84 22.88 3.48 -13.70
N GLU A 85 24.19 3.21 -13.73
CA GLU A 85 24.83 2.47 -14.80
C GLU A 85 24.47 0.99 -14.80
N ILE A 86 24.04 0.46 -13.65
CA ILE A 86 23.59 -0.93 -13.52
C ILE A 86 22.10 -1.04 -13.87
N GLN A 87 21.27 -0.17 -13.29
CA GLN A 87 19.82 -0.23 -13.52
C GLN A 87 19.13 1.14 -13.31
N GLU A 88 18.63 1.71 -14.39
CA GLU A 88 17.98 3.04 -14.41
C GLU A 88 16.56 3.03 -13.84
N ILE A 89 15.85 1.88 -13.90
CA ILE A 89 14.42 1.79 -13.55
C ILE A 89 14.17 0.55 -12.70
N HIS A 90 13.53 0.75 -11.56
CA HIS A 90 13.03 -0.32 -10.69
C HIS A 90 11.50 -0.23 -10.59
N SER A 91 10.85 -1.40 -10.54
CA SER A 91 9.39 -1.47 -10.38
C SER A 91 9.01 -2.44 -9.28
N ALA A 92 7.95 -2.12 -8.56
CA ALA A 92 7.39 -2.96 -7.51
C ALA A 92 5.86 -2.77 -7.43
N THR A 93 5.17 -3.76 -6.87
CA THR A 93 3.81 -3.62 -6.37
C THR A 93 3.87 -3.54 -4.85
N ILE A 94 3.24 -2.53 -4.28
CA ILE A 94 3.04 -2.40 -2.84
C ILE A 94 1.64 -2.87 -2.54
N THR A 95 1.51 -3.83 -1.62
CA THR A 95 0.22 -4.35 -1.15
C THR A 95 0.02 -3.94 0.31
N ALA A 96 -1.13 -3.37 0.63
CA ALA A 96 -1.62 -3.13 1.98
C ALA A 96 -2.76 -4.11 2.26
N SER A 97 -2.73 -4.81 3.39
CA SER A 97 -3.72 -5.84 3.72
C SER A 97 -4.08 -5.85 5.20
N ASN A 98 -5.30 -6.30 5.50
CA ASN A 98 -5.81 -6.63 6.82
C ASN A 98 -6.79 -7.82 6.72
N ASP A 99 -7.52 -8.13 7.81
CA ASP A 99 -8.53 -9.20 7.82
C ASP A 99 -9.75 -8.90 6.92
N GLY A 100 -9.96 -7.62 6.54
CA GLY A 100 -11.05 -7.19 5.64
C GLY A 100 -10.71 -7.31 4.15
N GLY A 101 -9.41 -7.46 3.81
CA GLY A 101 -8.97 -7.58 2.42
C GLY A 101 -7.64 -6.87 2.14
N SER A 102 -7.43 -6.50 0.88
CA SER A 102 -6.20 -5.84 0.44
C SER A 102 -6.44 -4.81 -0.65
N ASP A 103 -5.49 -3.87 -0.78
CA ASP A 103 -5.39 -2.90 -1.87
C ASP A 103 -3.94 -2.82 -2.35
N GLU A 104 -3.73 -2.47 -3.62
CA GLU A 104 -2.42 -2.50 -4.28
C GLU A 104 -2.18 -1.23 -5.10
N ILE A 105 -0.91 -0.81 -5.13
CA ILE A 105 -0.42 0.24 -6.02
C ILE A 105 0.86 -0.20 -6.72
N ASN A 106 1.04 0.23 -7.97
CA ASN A 106 2.30 0.05 -8.68
C ASN A 106 3.25 1.21 -8.36
N LEU A 107 4.51 0.87 -8.11
CA LEU A 107 5.61 1.81 -7.90
C LEU A 107 6.61 1.66 -9.02
N THR A 108 6.99 2.76 -9.65
CA THR A 108 8.11 2.86 -10.59
C THR A 108 9.10 3.88 -10.07
N VAL A 109 10.34 3.47 -9.90
CA VAL A 109 11.43 4.32 -9.41
C VAL A 109 12.43 4.51 -10.54
N TYR A 110 12.65 5.76 -10.93
CA TYR A 110 13.70 6.15 -11.86
C TYR A 110 14.92 6.58 -11.06
N ILE A 111 16.08 6.04 -11.40
CA ILE A 111 17.34 6.44 -10.82
C ILE A 111 17.90 7.60 -11.64
N ASN A 112 18.29 8.66 -10.98
CA ASN A 112 18.98 9.78 -11.60
C ASN A 112 20.48 9.57 -11.46
N ASP A 113 21.22 9.76 -12.55
CA ASP A 113 22.68 9.86 -12.54
C ASP A 113 23.10 11.09 -11.71
N SER A 114 23.91 10.87 -10.69
CA SER A 114 24.45 11.93 -9.82
C SER A 114 25.87 12.36 -10.21
N ASP A 115 26.53 11.60 -11.10
CA ASP A 115 27.91 11.85 -11.52
C ASP A 115 28.01 12.88 -12.66
N CYS A 116 26.86 13.47 -13.05
CA CYS A 116 26.85 14.60 -13.98
C CYS A 116 27.43 15.86 -13.34
N GLU A 117 28.74 15.89 -13.05
CA GLU A 117 29.43 17.13 -12.77
C GLU A 117 29.67 17.90 -14.08
N PHE A 118 29.20 19.15 -14.12
CA PHE A 118 29.59 20.10 -15.14
C PHE A 118 31.06 20.48 -14.89
N ASP A 119 31.99 19.64 -15.39
CA ASP A 119 33.39 20.05 -15.42
C ASP A 119 33.56 21.17 -16.44
N THR A 120 33.98 22.37 -15.94
CA THR A 120 34.23 23.56 -16.75
C THR A 120 35.48 23.42 -17.60
N ALA A 121 36.13 22.25 -17.66
CA ALA A 121 37.31 21.93 -18.45
C ALA A 121 36.98 20.98 -19.60
N ALA A 122 36.23 21.46 -20.60
CA ALA A 122 36.29 21.07 -22.04
C ALA A 122 36.35 19.58 -22.42
N THR A 123 35.73 18.66 -21.66
CA THR A 123 35.35 17.34 -22.16
C THR A 123 33.86 17.15 -21.95
N PHE A 124 33.12 17.02 -23.07
CA PHE A 124 31.70 16.69 -23.07
C PHE A 124 31.52 15.27 -22.53
N ASP A 125 31.33 15.14 -21.25
CA ASP A 125 30.69 13.96 -20.71
C ASP A 125 29.18 14.08 -20.99
N VAL A 126 28.67 13.06 -21.69
CA VAL A 126 27.31 13.08 -22.22
C VAL A 126 26.36 12.70 -21.08
N CYS A 127 25.99 13.67 -20.25
CA CYS A 127 24.82 13.53 -19.40
C CYS A 127 23.61 13.26 -20.29
N ARG A 128 23.10 12.04 -20.31
CA ARG A 128 21.87 11.71 -21.01
C ARG A 128 20.69 12.25 -20.21
N PHE A 129 20.21 13.41 -20.61
CA PHE A 129 18.88 13.84 -20.21
C PHE A 129 17.84 13.02 -21.01
N ASN A 130 17.10 12.19 -20.35
CA ASN A 130 15.85 11.58 -20.85
C ASN A 130 14.65 12.33 -20.33
#